data_0187fff56654c8462f441e7e273499e2
#
_entry.id   0187fff56654c8462f441e7e273499e2
#
_cell.length_a   1.000
_cell.length_b   1.000
_cell.length_c   1.000
_cell.angle_alpha   90.00
_cell.angle_beta   90.00
_cell.angle_gamma   90.00
#
_symmetry.space_group_name_H-M   'P 1'
#
loop_
_entity.id
_entity.type
_entity.pdbx_description
1 polymer ?
#
loop_
_entity_poly.entity_id
_entity_poly.type
_entity_poly.pdbx_seq_one_letter_code
_entity_poly.pdbx_strand_id
1 'polypeptide(L)'
;VQVSALKRFWPRIAEDAKLKNAVKWLGCSTLSCSRRSVLAGAIALSLSQLVAGCQSSNGGKLTVKFLKDAVPAPMLGEFRRRLEAGVRIELSSVSRLSELFELLVRAKAVSQEETAEDSSRSLSFFQRRTTPDVPDLALIGDYWLPKAISSELIRPLTPQAWTHWDELPQSPIAWQSLVTRSETTGDRVWAAPYRWGSTVIAYNVEKFDALGWTPTDWSDLWRPELQGRIALLDSPRQTIGLVLKKLGRSYNLVDLASVTDLEPELRSLHAQTRLYSSTAYQQPLQMGDVWAAVGSSRDILAMPQYGKQIAAVVPKSGTSLWADLWVRPANAETSNAQITKAVDRWIDFCWDVRIARQLSLLTFAASPALFAEKRTDLPQSLQDNDVLFPDTEILQRSEFIEPFTDEGAIEQYRTLWVRLRSGG
;
A
#
# COMPACT_ATOMS: atom_id res chain seq x y z
N VAL A 1 -20.05 -0.46 -12.28
CA VAL A 1 -19.77 -1.74 -11.61
C VAL A 1 -19.40 -1.50 -10.14
N GLN A 2 -18.56 -0.50 -9.80
CA GLN A 2 -18.16 -0.18 -8.41
C GLN A 2 -19.31 0.35 -7.53
N VAL A 3 -20.24 1.12 -8.09
CA VAL A 3 -21.37 1.70 -7.33
C VAL A 3 -22.40 0.63 -6.92
N SER A 4 -22.53 -0.44 -7.68
CA SER A 4 -23.43 -1.54 -7.35
C SER A 4 -22.87 -2.46 -6.26
N ALA A 5 -21.57 -2.60 -6.15
CA ALA A 5 -20.90 -3.35 -5.10
C ALA A 5 -21.04 -2.66 -3.73
N LEU A 6 -20.85 -1.33 -3.69
CA LEU A 6 -21.03 -0.54 -2.47
C LEU A 6 -22.46 -0.63 -1.89
N LYS A 7 -23.50 -0.66 -2.74
CA LYS A 7 -24.89 -0.79 -2.29
C LYS A 7 -25.23 -2.16 -1.71
N ARG A 8 -24.50 -3.22 -2.09
CA ARG A 8 -24.78 -4.58 -1.58
C ARG A 8 -24.09 -4.87 -0.25
N PHE A 9 -23.00 -4.20 0.04
CA PHE A 9 -22.18 -4.48 1.22
C PHE A 9 -22.52 -3.64 2.45
N TRP A 10 -23.18 -2.46 2.27
CA TRP A 10 -23.45 -1.56 3.38
C TRP A 10 -24.81 -0.87 3.24
N PRO A 11 -25.91 -1.53 3.64
CA PRO A 11 -27.24 -0.94 3.55
C PRO A 11 -27.41 0.32 4.43
N ARG A 12 -26.60 0.49 5.48
CA ARG A 12 -26.73 1.65 6.41
C ARG A 12 -26.01 2.92 5.93
N ILE A 13 -25.04 2.85 5.03
CA ILE A 13 -24.37 4.05 4.48
C ILE A 13 -25.30 4.85 3.57
N ALA A 14 -26.35 4.24 3.03
CA ALA A 14 -27.30 4.88 2.13
C ALA A 14 -28.28 5.83 2.82
N GLU A 15 -28.35 5.86 4.14
CA GLU A 15 -29.29 6.70 4.88
C GLU A 15 -28.76 8.06 5.30
N ASP A 16 -27.45 8.29 5.21
CA ASP A 16 -26.87 9.58 5.54
C ASP A 16 -27.20 10.62 4.44
N ALA A 17 -28.00 11.63 4.82
CA ALA A 17 -28.57 12.63 3.92
C ALA A 17 -27.52 13.46 3.16
N LYS A 18 -26.28 13.54 3.66
CA LYS A 18 -25.17 14.24 3.00
C LYS A 18 -24.54 13.45 1.87
N LEU A 19 -24.63 12.12 1.90
CA LEU A 19 -24.15 11.26 0.79
C LEU A 19 -25.18 11.13 -0.34
N LYS A 20 -26.47 11.33 -0.08
CA LYS A 20 -27.51 11.31 -1.12
C LYS A 20 -27.33 12.39 -2.18
N ASN A 21 -26.73 13.52 -1.84
CA ASN A 21 -26.48 14.61 -2.79
C ASN A 21 -25.26 14.34 -3.69
N ALA A 22 -24.29 13.54 -3.27
CA ALA A 22 -23.13 13.18 -4.09
C ALA A 22 -23.47 12.17 -5.21
N VAL A 23 -24.52 11.36 -5.01
CA VAL A 23 -24.95 10.33 -5.98
C VAL A 23 -25.86 10.90 -7.08
N LYS A 24 -26.45 12.07 -6.87
CA LYS A 24 -27.40 12.70 -7.81
C LYS A 24 -26.75 13.38 -9.04
N TRP A 25 -25.42 13.46 -9.08
CA TRP A 25 -24.64 14.11 -10.16
C TRP A 25 -24.12 13.18 -11.26
N LEU A 26 -24.49 11.90 -11.28
CA LEU A 26 -24.15 10.96 -12.34
C LEU A 26 -25.39 10.63 -13.20
N GLY A 27 -26.00 11.66 -13.76
CA GLY A 27 -27.02 11.54 -14.80
C GLY A 27 -26.35 11.20 -16.14
N CYS A 28 -26.39 9.94 -16.52
CA CYS A 28 -26.00 9.50 -17.86
C CYS A 28 -27.20 9.63 -18.80
N SER A 29 -27.21 10.66 -19.65
CA SER A 29 -28.13 10.74 -20.77
C SER A 29 -27.50 10.05 -21.97
N THR A 30 -28.15 9.04 -22.47
CA THR A 30 -27.88 8.33 -23.73
C THR A 30 -28.10 9.26 -24.93
N LEU A 31 -27.05 9.48 -25.71
CA LEU A 31 -27.17 10.00 -27.07
C LEU A 31 -26.54 9.01 -28.07
N SER A 32 -27.40 8.43 -28.86
CA SER A 32 -27.06 7.67 -30.07
C SER A 32 -26.51 8.62 -31.12
N CYS A 33 -25.33 8.33 -31.66
CA CYS A 33 -24.81 9.04 -32.82
C CYS A 33 -24.64 8.10 -34.01
N SER A 34 -25.40 8.38 -35.07
CA SER A 34 -25.39 7.72 -36.35
C SER A 34 -24.21 8.24 -37.22
N ARG A 35 -23.62 7.32 -37.96
CA ARG A 35 -22.58 7.59 -38.97
C ARG A 35 -23.23 8.29 -40.20
N ARG A 36 -22.66 9.41 -40.62
CA ARG A 36 -22.50 9.91 -42.00
C ARG A 36 -22.45 11.44 -42.00
N SER A 37 -21.31 12.01 -42.36
CA SER A 37 -21.14 12.96 -43.47
C SER A 37 -19.73 13.54 -43.44
N VAL A 38 -19.04 13.21 -44.50
CA VAL A 38 -17.77 13.81 -44.93
C VAL A 38 -18.11 14.89 -45.94
N LEU A 39 -17.30 15.94 -46.00
CA LEU A 39 -16.94 16.80 -47.12
C LEU A 39 -17.25 18.31 -46.99
N ALA A 40 -16.13 19.01 -47.14
CA ALA A 40 -15.88 20.21 -47.90
C ALA A 40 -16.08 21.61 -47.27
N GLY A 41 -15.00 22.39 -47.31
CA GLY A 41 -15.08 23.85 -47.35
C GLY A 41 -13.90 24.58 -46.73
N ALA A 42 -12.78 24.69 -47.44
CA ALA A 42 -11.72 25.66 -47.15
C ALA A 42 -12.20 27.07 -47.51
N ILE A 43 -12.11 28.02 -46.60
CA ILE A 43 -11.97 29.47 -46.91
C ILE A 43 -11.07 30.07 -45.85
N ALA A 44 -9.93 30.55 -46.29
CA ALA A 44 -9.03 31.40 -45.57
C ALA A 44 -9.60 32.80 -45.42
N LEU A 45 -9.56 33.38 -44.24
CA LEU A 45 -9.55 34.82 -44.06
C LEU A 45 -8.78 35.18 -42.79
N SER A 46 -7.64 35.80 -43.03
CA SER A 46 -6.79 36.48 -42.07
C SER A 46 -7.53 37.63 -41.38
N LEU A 47 -7.49 37.64 -40.02
CA LEU A 47 -7.69 38.88 -39.24
C LEU A 47 -6.90 38.81 -37.97
N SER A 48 -5.79 39.59 -37.99
CA SER A 48 -5.15 40.37 -36.93
C SER A 48 -5.40 40.00 -35.46
N GLN A 49 -4.31 39.59 -34.83
CA GLN A 49 -3.78 40.03 -33.52
C GLN A 49 -4.78 40.70 -32.58
N LEU A 50 -5.38 39.90 -31.70
CA LEU A 50 -5.57 40.28 -30.33
C LEU A 50 -4.65 39.40 -29.50
N VAL A 51 -3.48 39.94 -29.17
CA VAL A 51 -2.64 39.42 -28.10
C VAL A 51 -3.41 39.68 -26.79
N ALA A 52 -4.41 38.85 -26.53
CA ALA A 52 -4.81 38.58 -25.17
C ALA A 52 -3.66 37.75 -24.61
N GLY A 53 -2.86 38.37 -23.76
CA GLY A 53 -1.78 37.73 -23.05
C GLY A 53 -2.28 36.44 -22.42
N CYS A 54 -1.93 35.31 -23.03
CA CYS A 54 -1.78 34.08 -22.26
C CYS A 54 -0.68 34.41 -21.26
N GLN A 55 -1.08 34.91 -20.10
CA GLN A 55 -0.27 34.71 -18.91
C GLN A 55 -0.05 33.20 -18.89
N SER A 56 1.13 32.78 -19.32
CA SER A 56 1.65 31.46 -19.02
C SER A 56 1.56 31.37 -17.49
N SER A 57 0.50 30.70 -17.02
CA SER A 57 0.42 30.39 -15.60
C SER A 57 1.69 29.58 -15.34
N ASN A 58 2.64 30.17 -14.60
CA ASN A 58 3.84 29.53 -14.09
C ASN A 58 3.48 28.40 -13.11
N GLY A 59 2.36 27.76 -13.32
CA GLY A 59 1.84 26.68 -12.52
C GLY A 59 2.57 25.39 -12.83
N GLY A 60 3.22 24.84 -11.84
CA GLY A 60 3.89 23.56 -11.93
C GLY A 60 2.92 22.39 -12.06
N LYS A 61 3.45 21.25 -12.49
CA LYS A 61 2.75 19.97 -12.54
C LYS A 61 3.32 19.06 -11.45
N LEU A 62 2.53 18.75 -10.41
CA LEU A 62 2.85 17.73 -9.41
C LEU A 62 2.58 16.34 -9.99
N THR A 63 3.59 15.52 -10.11
CA THR A 63 3.49 14.15 -10.61
C THR A 63 3.59 13.14 -9.47
N VAL A 64 2.61 12.25 -9.35
CA VAL A 64 2.54 11.26 -8.27
C VAL A 64 2.34 9.86 -8.84
N LYS A 65 3.19 8.92 -8.45
CA LYS A 65 3.07 7.50 -8.82
C LYS A 65 2.77 6.63 -7.60
N PHE A 66 1.78 5.75 -7.74
CA PHE A 66 1.27 4.96 -6.63
C PHE A 66 0.73 3.59 -7.06
N LEU A 67 0.47 2.72 -6.08
CA LEU A 67 -0.16 1.42 -6.31
C LEU A 67 -1.63 1.62 -6.72
N LYS A 68 -2.09 0.88 -7.71
CA LYS A 68 -3.49 0.87 -8.15
C LYS A 68 -4.43 0.71 -6.93
N ASP A 69 -5.52 1.46 -6.93
CA ASP A 69 -6.52 1.52 -5.86
C ASP A 69 -5.99 2.04 -4.49
N ALA A 70 -4.76 2.57 -4.45
CA ALA A 70 -4.22 3.18 -3.23
C ALA A 70 -4.75 4.60 -2.97
N VAL A 71 -5.06 5.36 -4.01
CA VAL A 71 -5.58 6.72 -3.91
C VAL A 71 -7.03 6.77 -4.40
N PRO A 72 -8.02 6.92 -3.51
CA PRO A 72 -9.42 7.02 -3.89
C PRO A 72 -9.72 8.30 -4.69
N ALA A 73 -10.53 8.17 -5.75
CA ALA A 73 -10.92 9.31 -6.59
C ALA A 73 -11.58 10.48 -5.84
N PRO A 74 -12.42 10.27 -4.80
CA PRO A 74 -12.97 11.37 -3.99
C PRO A 74 -11.89 12.19 -3.28
N MET A 75 -10.86 11.55 -2.72
CA MET A 75 -9.73 12.23 -2.09
C MET A 75 -9.00 13.13 -3.10
N LEU A 76 -8.76 12.60 -4.29
CA LEU A 76 -8.11 13.37 -5.35
C LEU A 76 -8.92 14.60 -5.75
N GLY A 77 -10.24 14.45 -5.91
CA GLY A 77 -11.14 15.57 -6.20
C GLY A 77 -11.10 16.66 -5.13
N GLU A 78 -10.98 16.27 -3.87
CA GLU A 78 -10.86 17.19 -2.76
C GLU A 78 -9.50 17.88 -2.72
N PHE A 79 -8.40 17.14 -2.91
CA PHE A 79 -7.06 17.73 -2.94
C PHE A 79 -6.91 18.77 -4.07
N ARG A 80 -7.44 18.47 -5.27
CA ARG A 80 -7.45 19.42 -6.41
C ARG A 80 -8.06 20.77 -6.05
N ARG A 81 -9.07 20.80 -5.19
CA ARG A 81 -9.71 22.04 -4.73
C ARG A 81 -8.85 22.82 -3.73
N ARG A 82 -7.89 22.14 -3.07
CA ARG A 82 -6.96 22.75 -2.10
C ARG A 82 -5.63 23.16 -2.73
N LEU A 83 -5.38 22.81 -4.00
CA LEU A 83 -4.17 23.22 -4.70
C LEU A 83 -4.16 24.73 -4.98
N GLU A 84 -2.96 25.31 -4.99
CA GLU A 84 -2.77 26.69 -5.40
C GLU A 84 -3.15 26.89 -6.88
N ALA A 85 -3.60 28.09 -7.20
CA ALA A 85 -3.91 28.45 -8.58
C ALA A 85 -2.70 28.22 -9.49
N GLY A 86 -2.92 27.50 -10.59
CA GLY A 86 -1.88 27.19 -11.57
C GLY A 86 -1.15 25.87 -11.33
N VAL A 87 -1.20 25.25 -10.15
CA VAL A 87 -0.64 23.90 -9.93
C VAL A 87 -1.63 22.83 -10.37
N ARG A 88 -1.16 21.89 -11.18
CA ARG A 88 -1.94 20.71 -11.61
C ARG A 88 -1.34 19.43 -11.00
N ILE A 89 -2.17 18.46 -10.68
CA ILE A 89 -1.73 17.15 -10.23
C ILE A 89 -1.96 16.13 -11.34
N GLU A 90 -0.92 15.38 -11.66
CA GLU A 90 -0.96 14.23 -12.56
C GLU A 90 -0.67 12.95 -11.78
N LEU A 91 -1.57 12.00 -11.90
CA LEU A 91 -1.51 10.74 -11.17
C LEU A 91 -1.32 9.58 -12.12
N SER A 92 -0.41 8.70 -11.82
CA SER A 92 -0.24 7.44 -12.53
C SER A 92 -0.12 6.27 -11.54
N SER A 93 -0.79 5.17 -11.84
CA SER A 93 -0.78 3.98 -10.98
C SER A 93 -0.06 2.82 -11.65
N VAL A 94 0.53 1.98 -10.81
CA VAL A 94 1.14 0.69 -11.19
C VAL A 94 0.41 -0.46 -10.53
N SER A 95 0.62 -1.67 -11.02
CA SER A 95 -0.05 -2.86 -10.48
C SER A 95 0.65 -3.44 -9.25
N ARG A 96 1.94 -3.19 -9.08
CA ARG A 96 2.76 -3.73 -7.98
C ARG A 96 3.71 -2.68 -7.43
N LEU A 97 3.93 -2.68 -6.11
CA LEU A 97 4.90 -1.78 -5.46
C LEU A 97 6.34 -2.01 -5.94
N SER A 98 6.70 -3.24 -6.33
CA SER A 98 8.01 -3.54 -6.91
C SER A 98 8.29 -2.72 -8.18
N GLU A 99 7.27 -2.44 -9.01
CA GLU A 99 7.41 -1.61 -10.21
C GLU A 99 7.82 -0.16 -9.88
N LEU A 100 7.33 0.36 -8.74
CA LEU A 100 7.74 1.69 -8.26
C LEU A 100 9.18 1.69 -7.75
N PHE A 101 9.57 0.66 -7.00
CA PHE A 101 10.95 0.53 -6.56
C PHE A 101 11.93 0.39 -7.75
N GLU A 102 11.61 -0.46 -8.73
CA GLU A 102 12.38 -0.60 -9.97
C GLU A 102 12.48 0.70 -10.77
N LEU A 103 11.41 1.52 -10.76
CA LEU A 103 11.42 2.84 -11.40
C LEU A 103 12.48 3.75 -10.73
N LEU A 104 12.53 3.76 -9.38
CA LEU A 104 13.54 4.53 -8.64
C LEU A 104 14.96 4.08 -8.97
N VAL A 105 15.18 2.76 -9.05
CA VAL A 105 16.50 2.19 -9.42
C VAL A 105 16.90 2.63 -10.83
N ARG A 106 16.00 2.50 -11.81
CA ARG A 106 16.26 2.93 -13.19
C ARG A 106 16.52 4.42 -13.32
N ALA A 107 15.75 5.25 -12.59
CA ALA A 107 15.94 6.69 -12.58
C ALA A 107 17.34 7.08 -12.12
N LYS A 108 17.85 6.44 -11.05
CA LYS A 108 19.23 6.68 -10.58
C LYS A 108 20.29 6.25 -11.60
N ALA A 109 20.13 5.07 -12.23
CA ALA A 109 21.09 4.57 -13.20
C ALA A 109 21.26 5.53 -14.40
N VAL A 110 20.16 6.07 -14.94
CA VAL A 110 20.19 7.04 -16.06
C VAL A 110 20.95 8.32 -15.67
N SER A 111 20.70 8.86 -14.48
CA SER A 111 21.39 10.09 -14.03
C SER A 111 22.89 9.88 -13.82
N GLN A 112 23.33 8.67 -13.44
CA GLN A 112 24.74 8.35 -13.30
C GLN A 112 25.44 8.23 -14.66
N GLU A 113 24.76 7.68 -15.67
CA GLU A 113 25.27 7.61 -17.04
C GLU A 113 25.40 9.02 -17.65
N GLU A 114 24.41 9.90 -17.47
CA GLU A 114 24.46 11.29 -17.98
C GLU A 114 25.63 12.08 -17.37
N THR A 115 25.92 11.91 -16.08
CA THR A 115 27.09 12.56 -15.44
C THR A 115 28.41 11.98 -15.89
N ALA A 116 28.47 10.72 -16.28
CA ALA A 116 29.69 10.07 -16.81
C ALA A 116 29.95 10.43 -18.29
N GLU A 117 28.91 10.57 -19.10
CA GLU A 117 29.02 10.95 -20.53
C GLU A 117 29.41 12.42 -20.75
N ASP A 118 29.05 13.32 -19.86
CA ASP A 118 29.50 14.75 -19.92
C ASP A 118 31.03 14.88 -19.72
N SER A 119 31.68 13.83 -19.21
CA SER A 119 33.14 13.74 -19.06
C SER A 119 33.84 13.15 -20.26
N SER A 120 33.14 12.55 -21.24
CA SER A 120 33.72 11.98 -22.46
C SER A 120 32.85 12.30 -23.67
N ARG A 121 33.19 13.40 -24.37
CA ARG A 121 32.62 13.73 -25.68
C ARG A 121 32.93 12.62 -26.69
N SER A 122 32.00 11.70 -26.86
CA SER A 122 32.01 10.74 -27.98
C SER A 122 30.61 10.64 -28.59
N LEU A 123 30.61 10.86 -29.90
CA LEU A 123 29.51 10.87 -30.83
C LEU A 123 28.74 9.54 -30.83
N SER A 124 27.63 9.45 -30.12
CA SER A 124 26.58 8.45 -30.41
C SER A 124 25.23 9.10 -30.59
N PHE A 125 24.94 9.47 -31.84
CA PHE A 125 23.79 10.26 -32.31
C PHE A 125 22.47 9.44 -32.40
N PHE A 126 22.39 8.19 -31.94
CA PHE A 126 21.30 7.27 -32.30
C PHE A 126 20.65 6.47 -31.16
N GLN A 127 20.69 6.87 -29.91
CA GLN A 127 19.78 6.29 -28.92
C GLN A 127 19.18 7.39 -28.04
N ARG A 128 18.04 7.94 -28.45
CA ARG A 128 17.14 8.62 -27.52
C ARG A 128 16.64 7.58 -26.53
N ARG A 129 17.44 7.30 -25.47
CA ARG A 129 16.90 6.64 -24.29
C ARG A 129 15.87 7.59 -23.71
N THR A 130 14.60 7.15 -23.65
CA THR A 130 13.55 7.88 -22.94
C THR A 130 13.98 7.90 -21.47
N THR A 131 14.41 9.06 -20.99
CA THR A 131 14.62 9.29 -19.55
C THR A 131 13.37 8.84 -18.83
N PRO A 132 13.49 8.00 -17.77
CA PRO A 132 12.32 7.59 -16.99
C PRO A 132 11.60 8.84 -16.49
N ASP A 133 10.29 8.89 -16.67
CA ASP A 133 9.46 9.96 -16.12
C ASP A 133 9.45 9.83 -14.59
N VAL A 134 10.41 10.51 -13.93
CA VAL A 134 10.62 10.48 -12.48
C VAL A 134 9.53 11.31 -11.82
N PRO A 135 8.68 10.73 -10.96
CA PRO A 135 7.64 11.50 -10.29
C PRO A 135 8.21 12.39 -9.18
N ASP A 136 7.46 13.42 -8.81
CA ASP A 136 7.79 14.26 -7.65
C ASP A 136 7.56 13.52 -6.33
N LEU A 137 6.61 12.56 -6.33
CA LEU A 137 6.26 11.73 -5.20
C LEU A 137 5.93 10.32 -5.67
N ALA A 138 6.44 9.32 -4.96
CA ALA A 138 6.16 7.90 -5.22
C ALA A 138 5.72 7.17 -3.95
N LEU A 139 4.91 6.12 -4.12
CA LEU A 139 4.53 5.23 -3.03
C LEU A 139 5.45 4.01 -3.02
N ILE A 140 6.02 3.65 -1.87
CA ILE A 140 6.76 2.39 -1.69
C ILE A 140 6.25 1.65 -0.46
N GLY A 141 6.50 0.33 -0.39
CA GLY A 141 6.29 -0.43 0.84
C GLY A 141 7.42 -0.22 1.85
N ASP A 142 7.08 -0.31 3.13
CA ASP A 142 8.02 -0.18 4.25
C ASP A 142 9.27 -1.08 4.12
N TYR A 143 9.08 -2.30 3.65
CA TYR A 143 10.18 -3.26 3.40
C TYR A 143 11.28 -2.71 2.48
N TRP A 144 10.92 -1.86 1.53
CA TRP A 144 11.87 -1.28 0.57
C TRP A 144 12.60 -0.04 1.09
N LEU A 145 12.10 0.58 2.18
CA LEU A 145 12.61 1.86 2.67
C LEU A 145 14.12 1.81 3.01
N PRO A 146 14.63 0.82 3.79
CA PRO A 146 16.07 0.75 4.11
C PRO A 146 16.95 0.67 2.85
N LYS A 147 16.51 -0.12 1.85
CA LYS A 147 17.24 -0.26 0.59
C LYS A 147 17.18 1.01 -0.27
N ALA A 148 16.03 1.69 -0.28
CA ALA A 148 15.87 2.95 -0.99
C ALA A 148 16.81 4.03 -0.42
N ILE A 149 16.97 4.08 0.91
CA ILE A 149 17.89 4.99 1.60
C ILE A 149 19.33 4.63 1.29
N SER A 150 19.76 3.38 1.57
CA SER A 150 21.14 2.94 1.40
C SER A 150 21.62 2.97 -0.04
N SER A 151 20.71 2.85 -1.00
CA SER A 151 21.00 2.99 -2.42
C SER A 151 20.77 4.42 -2.94
N GLU A 152 20.53 5.41 -2.05
CA GLU A 152 20.30 6.82 -2.40
C GLU A 152 19.26 7.02 -3.51
N LEU A 153 18.21 6.22 -3.51
CA LEU A 153 17.13 6.31 -4.51
C LEU A 153 16.12 7.39 -4.17
N ILE A 154 16.10 7.82 -2.92
CA ILE A 154 15.17 8.80 -2.36
C ILE A 154 15.96 9.86 -1.58
N ARG A 155 15.32 10.96 -1.28
CA ARG A 155 15.87 12.05 -0.46
C ARG A 155 15.01 12.29 0.78
N PRO A 156 15.59 12.90 1.83
CA PRO A 156 14.85 13.25 3.04
C PRO A 156 13.70 14.20 2.74
N LEU A 157 12.66 14.12 3.55
CA LEU A 157 11.51 15.01 3.59
C LEU A 157 11.67 16.05 4.69
N THR A 158 10.84 17.09 4.65
CA THR A 158 10.90 18.22 5.59
C THR A 158 9.65 18.22 6.47
N PRO A 159 9.62 17.44 7.57
CA PRO A 159 8.43 17.29 8.40
C PRO A 159 7.97 18.60 9.04
N GLN A 160 8.85 19.59 9.18
CA GLN A 160 8.51 20.92 9.68
C GLN A 160 7.46 21.67 8.80
N ALA A 161 7.27 21.21 7.57
CA ALA A 161 6.24 21.74 6.67
C ALA A 161 4.85 21.10 6.91
N TRP A 162 4.73 20.10 7.79
CA TRP A 162 3.51 19.33 8.02
C TRP A 162 2.87 19.65 9.35
N THR A 163 1.59 19.99 9.32
CA THR A 163 0.80 20.32 10.51
C THR A 163 0.52 19.10 11.37
N HIS A 164 0.25 17.94 10.71
CA HIS A 164 -0.19 16.73 11.40
C HIS A 164 0.96 15.78 11.77
N TRP A 165 2.23 16.15 11.50
CA TRP A 165 3.36 15.26 11.80
C TRP A 165 3.48 14.90 13.28
N ASP A 166 3.37 15.91 14.14
CA ASP A 166 3.48 15.74 15.59
C ASP A 166 2.23 15.08 16.19
N GLU A 167 1.12 15.07 15.44
CA GLU A 167 -0.12 14.40 15.83
C GLU A 167 -0.10 12.88 15.52
N LEU A 168 0.85 12.41 14.69
CA LEU A 168 0.99 11.00 14.43
C LEU A 168 1.37 10.26 15.72
N PRO A 169 0.56 9.32 16.18
CA PRO A 169 0.78 8.66 17.46
C PRO A 169 2.08 7.84 17.46
N GLN A 170 2.73 7.85 18.60
CA GLN A 170 3.93 7.02 18.86
C GLN A 170 3.58 5.59 19.30
N SER A 171 2.33 5.34 19.66
CA SER A 171 1.82 4.06 20.16
C SER A 171 0.44 3.80 19.55
N PRO A 172 0.12 2.55 19.22
CA PRO A 172 0.91 1.31 19.43
C PRO A 172 2.02 1.08 18.40
N ILE A 173 2.05 1.85 17.32
CA ILE A 173 3.06 1.78 16.25
C ILE A 173 3.85 3.09 16.24
N ALA A 174 5.16 3.00 16.37
CA ALA A 174 6.06 4.16 16.35
C ALA A 174 6.29 4.65 14.90
N TRP A 175 5.28 5.31 14.31
CA TRP A 175 5.31 5.75 12.91
C TRP A 175 6.51 6.61 12.56
N GLN A 176 6.84 7.58 13.43
CA GLN A 176 7.97 8.46 13.20
C GLN A 176 9.29 7.68 13.21
N SER A 177 9.46 6.72 14.14
CA SER A 177 10.66 5.87 14.19
C SER A 177 10.80 4.96 12.98
N LEU A 178 9.69 4.48 12.40
CA LEU A 178 9.70 3.66 11.19
C LEU A 178 10.38 4.37 10.03
N VAL A 179 10.17 5.67 9.89
CA VAL A 179 10.59 6.46 8.71
C VAL A 179 11.76 7.41 8.99
N THR A 180 12.24 7.50 10.23
CA THR A 180 13.39 8.33 10.63
C THR A 180 14.66 7.49 10.71
N ARG A 181 15.77 8.08 10.32
CA ARG A 181 17.11 7.51 10.51
C ARG A 181 18.00 8.55 11.13
N SER A 182 18.72 8.13 12.19
CA SER A 182 19.76 8.96 12.81
C SER A 182 21.00 8.97 11.96
N GLU A 183 21.49 10.15 11.67
CA GLU A 183 22.72 10.41 10.92
C GLU A 183 23.66 11.32 11.74
N THR A 184 24.90 11.44 11.31
CA THR A 184 25.88 12.32 11.97
C THR A 184 25.47 13.79 11.99
N THR A 185 24.59 14.19 11.06
CA THR A 185 24.06 15.57 10.92
C THR A 185 22.71 15.76 11.61
N GLY A 186 22.22 14.76 12.34
CA GLY A 186 20.92 14.74 13.00
C GLY A 186 19.91 13.77 12.36
N ASP A 187 18.77 13.66 12.97
CA ASP A 187 17.71 12.76 12.50
C ASP A 187 17.09 13.27 11.20
N ARG A 188 16.91 12.38 10.23
CA ARG A 188 16.26 12.69 8.96
C ARG A 188 15.05 11.81 8.73
N VAL A 189 13.95 12.41 8.31
CA VAL A 189 12.72 11.73 7.89
C VAL A 189 12.82 11.41 6.40
N TRP A 190 12.70 10.12 6.05
CA TRP A 190 12.91 9.63 4.69
C TRP A 190 11.61 9.29 3.96
N ALA A 191 10.53 9.13 4.69
CA ALA A 191 9.22 8.80 4.14
C ALA A 191 8.09 9.36 5.00
N ALA A 192 6.87 9.39 4.44
CA ALA A 192 5.67 9.76 5.16
C ALA A 192 4.70 8.56 5.19
N PRO A 193 4.31 8.05 6.37
CA PRO A 193 3.37 6.94 6.48
C PRO A 193 2.02 7.32 5.87
N TYR A 194 1.48 6.46 4.98
CA TYR A 194 0.27 6.74 4.26
C TYR A 194 -0.91 5.87 4.70
N ARG A 195 -0.73 4.56 4.59
CA ARG A 195 -1.69 3.56 5.03
C ARG A 195 -0.98 2.27 5.41
N TRP A 196 -1.63 1.44 6.18
CA TRP A 196 -1.05 0.22 6.71
C TRP A 196 -2.09 -0.87 6.89
N GLY A 197 -1.62 -2.07 7.17
CA GLY A 197 -2.41 -3.22 7.53
C GLY A 197 -1.55 -4.35 8.07
N SER A 198 -2.16 -5.51 8.21
CA SER A 198 -1.55 -6.69 8.83
C SER A 198 -1.71 -7.93 7.95
N THR A 199 -0.94 -8.96 8.23
CA THR A 199 -1.20 -10.32 7.75
C THR A 199 -2.20 -10.99 8.70
N VAL A 200 -3.23 -11.60 8.15
CA VAL A 200 -4.37 -12.14 8.90
C VAL A 200 -4.64 -13.60 8.56
N ILE A 201 -5.40 -14.27 9.42
CA ILE A 201 -6.07 -15.53 9.10
C ILE A 201 -7.45 -15.19 8.60
N ALA A 202 -7.71 -15.40 7.32
CA ALA A 202 -9.06 -15.37 6.75
C ALA A 202 -9.65 -16.77 6.75
N TYR A 203 -10.97 -16.87 6.95
CA TYR A 203 -11.63 -18.17 7.03
C TYR A 203 -13.03 -18.14 6.45
N ASN A 204 -13.48 -19.29 5.96
CA ASN A 204 -14.84 -19.51 5.46
C ASN A 204 -15.78 -19.77 6.64
N VAL A 205 -16.71 -18.84 6.89
CA VAL A 205 -17.61 -18.84 8.05
C VAL A 205 -18.41 -20.14 8.12
N GLU A 206 -19.04 -20.58 7.03
CA GLU A 206 -19.84 -21.80 6.98
C GLU A 206 -19.05 -23.05 7.43
N LYS A 207 -17.78 -23.16 7.00
CA LYS A 207 -16.92 -24.28 7.35
C LYS A 207 -16.55 -24.29 8.82
N PHE A 208 -16.26 -23.10 9.39
CA PHE A 208 -15.89 -22.99 10.79
C PHE A 208 -17.11 -23.06 11.73
N ASP A 209 -18.29 -22.60 11.30
CA ASP A 209 -19.54 -22.81 12.04
C ASP A 209 -19.84 -24.31 12.17
N ALA A 210 -19.62 -25.09 11.10
CA ALA A 210 -19.76 -26.55 11.13
C ALA A 210 -18.75 -27.25 12.06
N LEU A 211 -17.57 -26.65 12.24
CA LEU A 211 -16.55 -27.11 13.19
C LEU A 211 -16.84 -26.72 14.66
N GLY A 212 -17.70 -25.71 14.86
CA GLY A 212 -18.06 -25.22 16.20
C GLY A 212 -17.01 -24.34 16.87
N TRP A 213 -16.05 -23.78 16.09
CA TRP A 213 -15.04 -22.86 16.59
C TRP A 213 -14.58 -21.88 15.49
N THR A 214 -13.89 -20.80 15.88
CA THR A 214 -13.31 -19.82 14.95
C THR A 214 -11.83 -19.59 15.27
N PRO A 215 -10.99 -19.27 14.26
CA PRO A 215 -9.58 -18.98 14.48
C PRO A 215 -9.41 -17.74 15.38
N THR A 216 -8.42 -17.77 16.24
CA THR A 216 -8.05 -16.64 17.12
C THR A 216 -6.56 -16.36 17.11
N ASP A 217 -5.75 -17.38 16.75
CA ASP A 217 -4.30 -17.26 16.75
C ASP A 217 -3.64 -18.19 15.72
N TRP A 218 -2.34 -17.98 15.46
CA TRP A 218 -1.58 -18.80 14.53
C TRP A 218 -1.64 -20.30 14.85
N SER A 219 -1.62 -20.66 16.13
CA SER A 219 -1.69 -22.07 16.59
C SER A 219 -2.92 -22.81 16.08
N ASP A 220 -4.00 -22.12 15.80
CA ASP A 220 -5.23 -22.73 15.28
C ASP A 220 -5.06 -23.36 13.90
N LEU A 221 -4.05 -22.91 13.12
CA LEU A 221 -3.73 -23.49 11.82
C LEU A 221 -3.15 -24.92 11.90
N TRP A 222 -2.77 -25.40 13.08
CA TRP A 222 -2.27 -26.77 13.31
C TRP A 222 -3.36 -27.77 13.69
N ARG A 223 -4.60 -27.33 13.82
CA ARG A 223 -5.70 -28.23 14.19
C ARG A 223 -5.93 -29.28 13.11
N PRO A 224 -6.11 -30.58 13.49
CA PRO A 224 -6.23 -31.69 12.53
C PRO A 224 -7.36 -31.53 11.52
N GLU A 225 -8.44 -30.82 11.90
CA GLU A 225 -9.60 -30.58 11.04
C GLU A 225 -9.25 -29.72 9.82
N LEU A 226 -8.13 -29.00 9.86
CA LEU A 226 -7.67 -28.16 8.75
C LEU A 226 -6.69 -28.87 7.81
N GLN A 227 -6.45 -30.19 7.97
CA GLN A 227 -5.53 -30.93 7.13
C GLN A 227 -5.89 -30.83 5.65
N GLY A 228 -4.97 -30.31 4.82
CA GLY A 228 -5.18 -30.08 3.40
C GLY A 228 -6.23 -28.99 3.09
N ARG A 229 -6.51 -28.09 4.05
CA ARG A 229 -7.54 -27.06 3.94
C ARG A 229 -7.02 -25.62 4.09
N ILE A 230 -5.70 -25.43 4.15
CA ILE A 230 -5.09 -24.12 4.38
C ILE A 230 -4.38 -23.62 3.13
N ALA A 231 -4.53 -22.34 2.85
CA ALA A 231 -3.67 -21.59 1.94
C ALA A 231 -2.67 -20.75 2.72
N LEU A 232 -1.38 -20.86 2.39
CA LEU A 232 -0.32 -20.04 2.96
C LEU A 232 0.28 -19.11 1.91
N LEU A 233 0.94 -18.05 2.36
CA LEU A 233 1.69 -17.17 1.47
C LEU A 233 2.92 -17.89 0.89
N ASP A 234 3.16 -17.74 -0.41
CA ASP A 234 4.38 -18.23 -1.07
C ASP A 234 5.54 -17.24 -0.82
N SER A 235 5.91 -17.14 0.44
CA SER A 235 6.94 -16.23 0.93
C SER A 235 7.65 -16.85 2.13
N PRO A 236 8.97 -17.14 2.04
CA PRO A 236 9.74 -17.69 3.17
C PRO A 236 9.63 -16.82 4.42
N ARG A 237 9.78 -15.48 4.26
CA ARG A 237 9.73 -14.54 5.37
C ARG A 237 8.38 -14.53 6.09
N GLN A 238 7.28 -14.58 5.33
CA GLN A 238 5.94 -14.57 5.90
C GLN A 238 5.59 -15.92 6.55
N THR A 239 5.84 -17.02 5.86
CA THR A 239 5.43 -18.35 6.33
C THR A 239 6.32 -18.87 7.46
N ILE A 240 7.65 -18.72 7.38
CA ILE A 240 8.54 -19.04 8.50
C ILE A 240 8.27 -18.10 9.69
N GLY A 241 8.03 -16.81 9.40
CA GLY A 241 7.77 -15.80 10.40
C GLY A 241 6.51 -16.06 11.23
N LEU A 242 5.40 -16.53 10.61
CA LEU A 242 4.20 -16.88 11.39
C LEU A 242 4.44 -18.08 12.32
N VAL A 243 5.29 -19.05 11.94
CA VAL A 243 5.66 -20.17 12.82
C VAL A 243 6.55 -19.67 13.95
N LEU A 244 7.50 -18.80 13.65
CA LEU A 244 8.30 -18.14 14.69
C LEU A 244 7.40 -17.39 15.68
N LYS A 245 6.38 -16.69 15.19
CA LYS A 245 5.43 -15.97 16.04
C LYS A 245 4.61 -16.90 16.94
N LYS A 246 4.13 -18.03 16.38
CA LYS A 246 3.51 -19.11 17.18
C LYS A 246 4.44 -19.60 18.30
N LEU A 247 5.75 -19.67 18.03
CA LEU A 247 6.78 -20.09 18.99
C LEU A 247 7.24 -18.95 19.93
N GLY A 248 6.58 -17.79 19.91
CA GLY A 248 6.91 -16.62 20.72
C GLY A 248 8.22 -15.93 20.31
N ARG A 249 8.59 -16.06 19.03
CA ARG A 249 9.79 -15.45 18.45
C ARG A 249 9.43 -14.31 17.49
N SER A 250 10.43 -13.49 17.15
CA SER A 250 10.29 -12.39 16.20
C SER A 250 10.22 -12.88 14.76
N TYR A 251 9.42 -12.19 13.90
CA TYR A 251 9.49 -12.32 12.43
C TYR A 251 10.87 -11.98 11.88
N ASN A 252 11.63 -11.17 12.60
CA ASN A 252 12.95 -10.68 12.19
C ASN A 252 14.11 -11.47 12.82
N LEU A 253 13.85 -12.68 13.32
CA LEU A 253 14.89 -13.55 13.87
C LEU A 253 15.93 -13.88 12.79
N VAL A 254 17.20 -13.58 13.07
CA VAL A 254 18.32 -13.77 12.13
C VAL A 254 18.83 -15.20 12.18
N ASP A 255 18.98 -15.78 13.39
CA ASP A 255 19.50 -17.13 13.60
C ASP A 255 18.39 -18.14 13.81
N LEU A 256 17.95 -18.81 12.73
CA LEU A 256 16.92 -19.84 12.78
C LEU A 256 17.39 -21.11 13.51
N ALA A 257 18.69 -21.38 13.57
CA ALA A 257 19.24 -22.56 14.25
C ALA A 257 19.04 -22.50 15.77
N SER A 258 18.84 -21.29 16.31
CA SER A 258 18.54 -21.10 17.75
C SER A 258 17.15 -21.60 18.17
N VAL A 259 16.26 -21.97 17.20
CA VAL A 259 14.88 -22.43 17.46
C VAL A 259 14.71 -23.88 17.02
N THR A 260 14.98 -24.81 17.93
CA THR A 260 14.99 -26.26 17.65
C THR A 260 13.64 -26.79 17.14
N ASP A 261 12.53 -26.20 17.60
CA ASP A 261 11.18 -26.65 17.24
C ASP A 261 10.68 -26.05 15.91
N LEU A 262 11.42 -25.13 15.28
CA LEU A 262 10.98 -24.43 14.08
C LEU A 262 10.74 -25.38 12.89
N GLU A 263 11.68 -26.25 12.57
CA GLU A 263 11.55 -27.14 11.42
C GLU A 263 10.45 -28.20 11.62
N PRO A 264 10.32 -28.87 12.78
CA PRO A 264 9.18 -29.75 13.06
C PRO A 264 7.83 -29.05 12.93
N GLU A 265 7.70 -27.83 13.45
CA GLU A 265 6.47 -27.04 13.37
C GLU A 265 6.15 -26.61 11.94
N LEU A 266 7.16 -26.21 11.15
CA LEU A 266 6.97 -25.91 9.73
C LEU A 266 6.52 -27.13 8.92
N ARG A 267 7.08 -28.33 9.19
CA ARG A 267 6.66 -29.57 8.54
C ARG A 267 5.23 -29.93 8.90
N SER A 268 4.85 -29.75 10.16
CA SER A 268 3.48 -29.98 10.62
C SER A 268 2.50 -29.01 9.94
N LEU A 269 2.82 -27.73 9.83
CA LEU A 269 2.00 -26.75 9.11
C LEU A 269 1.95 -27.04 7.60
N HIS A 270 3.06 -27.49 7.01
CA HIS A 270 3.10 -27.89 5.61
C HIS A 270 2.12 -29.03 5.30
N ALA A 271 2.00 -30.01 6.21
CA ALA A 271 1.03 -31.10 6.07
C ALA A 271 -0.43 -30.64 6.11
N GLN A 272 -0.73 -29.49 6.74
CA GLN A 272 -2.05 -28.86 6.73
C GLN A 272 -2.32 -28.09 5.43
N THR A 273 -1.26 -27.74 4.69
CA THR A 273 -1.32 -26.78 3.59
C THR A 273 -1.75 -27.44 2.30
N ARG A 274 -2.80 -26.91 1.67
CA ARG A 274 -3.25 -27.30 0.33
C ARG A 274 -2.50 -26.58 -0.77
N LEU A 275 -2.25 -25.26 -0.59
CA LEU A 275 -1.56 -24.45 -1.59
C LEU A 275 -0.74 -23.33 -0.95
N TYR A 276 0.29 -22.93 -1.65
CA TYR A 276 1.07 -21.72 -1.36
C TYR A 276 0.85 -20.71 -2.47
N SER A 277 0.33 -19.55 -2.13
CA SER A 277 0.14 -18.46 -3.07
C SER A 277 0.01 -17.13 -2.34
N SER A 278 0.75 -16.12 -2.79
CA SER A 278 0.64 -14.76 -2.26
C SER A 278 -0.45 -13.91 -2.96
N THR A 279 -1.10 -14.44 -4.01
CA THR A 279 -2.08 -13.69 -4.80
C THR A 279 -3.37 -14.47 -5.10
N ALA A 280 -3.29 -15.79 -5.27
CA ALA A 280 -4.41 -16.62 -5.77
C ALA A 280 -5.15 -17.41 -4.67
N TYR A 281 -5.04 -17.01 -3.40
CA TYR A 281 -5.69 -17.71 -2.28
C TYR A 281 -7.17 -17.32 -2.09
N GLN A 282 -7.59 -16.16 -2.61
CA GLN A 282 -8.94 -15.62 -2.38
C GLN A 282 -10.03 -16.49 -3.00
N GLN A 283 -9.88 -16.91 -4.26
CA GLN A 283 -10.87 -17.71 -4.94
C GLN A 283 -11.05 -19.11 -4.29
N PRO A 284 -10.00 -19.90 -4.01
CA PRO A 284 -10.14 -21.16 -3.27
C PRO A 284 -10.82 -21.01 -1.90
N LEU A 285 -10.57 -19.90 -1.19
CA LEU A 285 -11.22 -19.61 0.08
C LEU A 285 -12.73 -19.35 -0.09
N GLN A 286 -13.11 -18.57 -1.11
CA GLN A 286 -14.52 -18.30 -1.42
C GLN A 286 -15.28 -19.57 -1.84
N MET A 287 -14.64 -20.42 -2.62
CA MET A 287 -15.25 -21.66 -3.09
C MET A 287 -15.28 -22.78 -2.03
N GLY A 288 -14.58 -22.59 -0.89
CA GLY A 288 -14.47 -23.59 0.17
C GLY A 288 -13.48 -24.73 -0.15
N ASP A 289 -12.64 -24.58 -1.17
CA ASP A 289 -11.55 -25.53 -1.48
C ASP A 289 -10.48 -25.49 -0.40
N VAL A 290 -10.22 -24.30 0.17
CA VAL A 290 -9.53 -24.09 1.43
C VAL A 290 -10.50 -23.47 2.42
N TRP A 291 -10.32 -23.79 3.69
CA TRP A 291 -11.18 -23.29 4.77
C TRP A 291 -10.56 -22.10 5.48
N ALA A 292 -9.24 -22.07 5.55
CA ALA A 292 -8.49 -20.94 6.06
C ALA A 292 -7.41 -20.50 5.05
N ALA A 293 -7.08 -19.21 5.06
CA ALA A 293 -6.01 -18.65 4.25
C ALA A 293 -5.25 -17.57 5.04
N VAL A 294 -3.94 -17.57 4.93
CA VAL A 294 -3.10 -16.47 5.40
C VAL A 294 -2.96 -15.46 4.26
N GLY A 295 -3.28 -14.20 4.54
CA GLY A 295 -3.27 -13.15 3.53
C GLY A 295 -3.17 -11.74 4.09
N SER A 296 -3.06 -10.75 3.22
CA SER A 296 -3.08 -9.33 3.60
C SER A 296 -4.49 -8.92 4.04
N SER A 297 -4.60 -8.21 5.16
CA SER A 297 -5.86 -7.67 5.67
C SER A 297 -6.61 -6.86 4.61
N ARG A 298 -5.90 -6.03 3.83
CA ARG A 298 -6.47 -5.23 2.75
C ARG A 298 -7.16 -6.10 1.70
N ASP A 299 -6.50 -7.16 1.26
CA ASP A 299 -7.01 -8.01 0.18
C ASP A 299 -8.21 -8.82 0.65
N ILE A 300 -8.22 -9.22 1.92
CA ILE A 300 -9.34 -9.95 2.54
C ILE A 300 -10.53 -9.03 2.77
N LEU A 301 -10.33 -7.85 3.34
CA LEU A 301 -11.39 -6.86 3.57
C LEU A 301 -12.04 -6.37 2.25
N ALA A 302 -11.27 -6.36 1.15
CA ALA A 302 -11.76 -6.01 -0.17
C ALA A 302 -12.60 -7.11 -0.85
N MET A 303 -12.64 -8.33 -0.30
CA MET A 303 -13.41 -9.44 -0.88
C MET A 303 -14.92 -9.16 -0.83
N PRO A 304 -15.69 -9.41 -1.92
CA PRO A 304 -17.14 -9.16 -1.95
C PRO A 304 -17.94 -9.92 -0.89
N GLN A 305 -17.44 -11.06 -0.42
CA GLN A 305 -18.06 -11.94 0.57
C GLN A 305 -17.59 -11.69 2.01
N TYR A 306 -16.68 -10.73 2.23
CA TYR A 306 -16.25 -10.38 3.58
C TYR A 306 -17.44 -9.93 4.44
N GLY A 307 -17.47 -10.38 5.69
CA GLY A 307 -18.57 -10.13 6.62
C GLY A 307 -19.83 -10.99 6.40
N LYS A 308 -19.82 -11.91 5.42
CA LYS A 308 -20.91 -12.86 5.16
C LYS A 308 -20.40 -14.31 5.14
N GLN A 309 -19.65 -14.66 4.10
CA GLN A 309 -19.07 -16.00 3.92
C GLN A 309 -17.60 -16.06 4.36
N ILE A 310 -16.92 -14.92 4.35
CA ILE A 310 -15.53 -14.80 4.73
C ILE A 310 -15.42 -13.86 5.92
N ALA A 311 -14.70 -14.29 6.93
CA ALA A 311 -14.27 -13.49 8.06
C ALA A 311 -12.74 -13.55 8.19
N ALA A 312 -12.19 -12.70 9.02
CA ALA A 312 -10.75 -12.71 9.30
C ALA A 312 -10.48 -12.29 10.74
N VAL A 313 -9.31 -12.71 11.21
CA VAL A 313 -8.82 -12.37 12.53
C VAL A 313 -7.33 -11.99 12.44
N VAL A 314 -6.94 -10.97 13.21
CA VAL A 314 -5.53 -10.68 13.48
C VAL A 314 -5.10 -11.57 14.62
N PRO A 315 -4.08 -12.44 14.44
CA PRO A 315 -3.68 -13.41 15.49
C PRO A 315 -3.25 -12.74 16.80
N LYS A 316 -3.70 -13.29 17.93
CA LYS A 316 -3.45 -12.72 19.26
C LYS A 316 -1.98 -12.69 19.68
N SER A 317 -1.16 -13.61 19.17
CA SER A 317 0.29 -13.63 19.40
C SER A 317 1.04 -12.55 18.61
N GLY A 318 0.33 -11.75 17.81
CA GLY A 318 0.88 -10.74 16.93
C GLY A 318 1.14 -11.27 15.51
N THR A 319 1.40 -10.37 14.59
CA THR A 319 1.52 -10.67 13.17
C THR A 319 2.55 -9.77 12.48
N SER A 320 2.79 -10.03 11.19
CA SER A 320 3.54 -9.08 10.37
C SER A 320 2.65 -7.91 9.95
N LEU A 321 3.19 -6.71 10.10
CA LEU A 321 2.61 -5.46 9.62
C LEU A 321 3.23 -5.09 8.26
N TRP A 322 2.51 -4.28 7.50
CA TRP A 322 2.99 -3.63 6.29
C TRP A 322 2.48 -2.20 6.25
N ALA A 323 3.26 -1.31 5.62
CA ALA A 323 2.86 0.06 5.38
C ALA A 323 3.21 0.52 3.97
N ASP A 324 2.34 1.32 3.38
CA ASP A 324 2.64 2.11 2.20
C ASP A 324 3.12 3.49 2.63
N LEU A 325 4.24 3.93 2.08
CA LEU A 325 4.95 5.14 2.47
C LEU A 325 5.13 6.06 1.27
N TRP A 326 4.83 7.35 1.43
CA TRP A 326 5.19 8.36 0.45
C TRP A 326 6.68 8.69 0.56
N VAL A 327 7.38 8.65 -0.56
CA VAL A 327 8.80 9.01 -0.67
C VAL A 327 9.04 9.96 -1.82
N ARG A 328 10.05 10.81 -1.67
CA ARG A 328 10.49 11.72 -2.73
C ARG A 328 11.69 11.11 -3.46
N PRO A 329 11.61 10.80 -4.75
CA PRO A 329 12.75 10.29 -5.53
C PRO A 329 13.95 11.24 -5.48
N ALA A 330 15.16 10.70 -5.44
CA ALA A 330 16.38 11.50 -5.37
C ALA A 330 16.51 12.47 -6.57
N ASN A 331 16.09 12.01 -7.75
CA ASN A 331 16.17 12.74 -9.02
C ASN A 331 14.91 13.55 -9.34
N ALA A 332 13.94 13.65 -8.41
CA ALA A 332 12.78 14.51 -8.60
C ALA A 332 13.22 15.99 -8.64
N GLU A 333 12.61 16.79 -9.51
CA GLU A 333 12.94 18.19 -9.66
C GLU A 333 12.73 18.98 -8.35
N THR A 334 13.71 19.81 -7.98
CA THR A 334 13.67 20.59 -6.74
C THR A 334 13.57 22.10 -6.98
N SER A 335 13.81 22.53 -8.21
CA SER A 335 13.89 23.95 -8.55
C SER A 335 12.54 24.67 -8.42
N ASN A 336 11.44 23.92 -8.51
CA ASN A 336 10.10 24.48 -8.40
C ASN A 336 9.57 24.43 -6.96
N ALA A 337 9.68 25.56 -6.26
CA ALA A 337 9.19 25.70 -4.88
C ALA A 337 7.68 25.43 -4.73
N GLN A 338 6.87 25.74 -5.76
CA GLN A 338 5.42 25.48 -5.73
C GLN A 338 5.14 23.96 -5.75
N ILE A 339 5.92 23.17 -6.50
CA ILE A 339 5.78 21.71 -6.52
C ILE A 339 6.23 21.11 -5.20
N THR A 340 7.35 21.56 -4.63
CA THR A 340 7.78 21.12 -3.29
C THR A 340 6.69 21.37 -2.25
N LYS A 341 6.10 22.55 -2.23
CA LYS A 341 4.99 22.89 -1.34
C LYS A 341 3.73 22.06 -1.61
N ALA A 342 3.46 21.70 -2.87
CA ALA A 342 2.34 20.83 -3.22
C ALA A 342 2.56 19.38 -2.77
N VAL A 343 3.81 18.88 -2.78
CA VAL A 343 4.18 17.57 -2.20
C VAL A 343 3.91 17.56 -0.70
N ASP A 344 4.39 18.56 0.03
CA ASP A 344 4.18 18.66 1.49
C ASP A 344 2.69 18.75 1.83
N ARG A 345 1.93 19.55 1.09
CA ARG A 345 0.46 19.63 1.23
C ARG A 345 -0.25 18.32 0.94
N TRP A 346 0.22 17.52 -0.06
CA TRP A 346 -0.35 16.22 -0.33
C TRP A 346 -0.17 15.29 0.85
N ILE A 347 1.03 15.24 1.41
CA ILE A 347 1.35 14.38 2.56
C ILE A 347 0.49 14.77 3.76
N ASP A 348 0.50 16.05 4.14
CA ASP A 348 -0.24 16.58 5.28
C ASP A 348 -1.77 16.41 5.10
N PHE A 349 -2.28 16.61 3.88
CA PHE A 349 -3.67 16.35 3.52
C PHE A 349 -4.09 14.89 3.76
N CYS A 350 -3.21 13.90 3.52
CA CYS A 350 -3.52 12.50 3.74
C CYS A 350 -3.73 12.16 5.23
N TRP A 351 -3.23 12.99 6.14
CA TRP A 351 -3.39 12.84 7.60
C TRP A 351 -4.54 13.65 8.20
N ASP A 352 -5.16 14.57 7.43
CA ASP A 352 -6.42 15.19 7.85
C ASP A 352 -7.42 14.09 8.26
N VAL A 353 -7.94 14.12 9.49
CA VAL A 353 -8.77 13.05 10.07
C VAL A 353 -9.93 12.63 9.17
N ARG A 354 -10.60 13.61 8.53
CA ARG A 354 -11.69 13.34 7.62
C ARG A 354 -11.23 12.59 6.36
N ILE A 355 -10.05 12.93 5.85
CA ILE A 355 -9.42 12.25 4.72
C ILE A 355 -8.92 10.86 5.13
N ALA A 356 -8.32 10.74 6.30
CA ALA A 356 -7.87 9.49 6.88
C ALA A 356 -9.02 8.48 7.06
N ARG A 357 -10.20 8.93 7.49
CA ARG A 357 -11.42 8.12 7.57
C ARG A 357 -11.88 7.64 6.18
N GLN A 358 -11.91 8.54 5.18
CA GLN A 358 -12.24 8.19 3.79
C GLN A 358 -11.24 7.20 3.19
N LEU A 359 -9.95 7.44 3.40
CA LEU A 359 -8.87 6.55 2.98
C LEU A 359 -9.11 5.14 3.50
N SER A 360 -9.29 5.01 4.81
CA SER A 360 -9.43 3.71 5.46
C SER A 360 -10.66 2.94 4.98
N LEU A 361 -11.79 3.63 4.80
CA LEU A 361 -13.04 3.03 4.29
C LEU A 361 -12.95 2.60 2.83
N LEU A 362 -12.25 3.37 1.99
CA LEU A 362 -12.25 3.15 0.55
C LEU A 362 -11.10 2.26 0.07
N THR A 363 -10.02 2.14 0.85
CA THR A 363 -8.86 1.33 0.48
C THR A 363 -8.71 0.05 1.27
N PHE A 364 -9.55 -0.15 2.30
CA PHE A 364 -9.46 -1.30 3.21
C PHE A 364 -8.09 -1.42 3.91
N ALA A 365 -7.44 -0.29 4.12
CA ALA A 365 -6.16 -0.16 4.82
C ALA A 365 -6.22 1.03 5.77
N ALA A 366 -5.79 0.88 7.00
CA ALA A 366 -5.93 1.92 8.01
C ALA A 366 -4.98 3.10 7.75
N SER A 367 -5.44 4.33 8.00
CA SER A 367 -4.55 5.49 8.06
C SER A 367 -3.84 5.54 9.41
N PRO A 368 -2.53 5.82 9.46
CA PRO A 368 -1.81 6.00 10.71
C PRO A 368 -2.38 7.15 11.56
N ALA A 369 -2.93 8.20 10.95
CA ALA A 369 -3.52 9.34 11.65
C ALA A 369 -4.74 8.97 12.51
N LEU A 370 -5.45 7.87 12.20
CA LEU A 370 -6.64 7.49 12.96
C LEU A 370 -6.34 6.91 14.34
N PHE A 371 -5.10 6.58 14.67
CA PHE A 371 -4.75 6.19 16.04
C PHE A 371 -4.75 7.37 17.03
N ALA A 372 -4.71 8.60 16.56
CA ALA A 372 -4.89 9.78 17.41
C ALA A 372 -6.37 9.96 17.85
N GLU A 373 -7.30 9.34 17.12
CA GLU A 373 -8.72 9.41 17.40
C GLU A 373 -9.15 8.33 18.41
N LYS A 374 -10.12 8.65 19.26
CA LYS A 374 -10.77 7.64 20.07
C LYS A 374 -11.61 6.73 19.16
N ARG A 375 -11.54 5.42 19.35
CA ARG A 375 -12.32 4.46 18.55
C ARG A 375 -13.80 4.78 18.52
N THR A 376 -14.35 5.31 19.62
CA THR A 376 -15.76 5.76 19.73
C THR A 376 -16.12 6.93 18.82
N ASP A 377 -15.16 7.70 18.38
CA ASP A 377 -15.37 8.89 17.53
C ASP A 377 -15.26 8.56 16.03
N LEU A 378 -14.84 7.33 15.72
CA LEU A 378 -14.80 6.83 14.35
C LEU A 378 -16.21 6.47 13.86
N PRO A 379 -16.47 6.43 12.55
CA PRO A 379 -17.69 5.84 11.99
C PRO A 379 -17.88 4.39 12.45
N GLN A 380 -19.14 3.95 12.70
CA GLN A 380 -19.45 2.60 13.20
C GLN A 380 -18.76 1.49 12.40
N SER A 381 -18.71 1.64 11.09
CA SER A 381 -18.06 0.69 10.17
C SER A 381 -16.53 0.53 10.37
N LEU A 382 -15.90 1.52 10.97
CA LEU A 382 -14.49 1.46 11.38
C LEU A 382 -14.36 0.97 12.83
N GLN A 383 -15.29 1.37 13.71
CA GLN A 383 -15.32 0.92 15.10
C GLN A 383 -15.42 -0.60 15.21
N ASP A 384 -16.28 -1.22 14.41
CA ASP A 384 -16.58 -2.65 14.44
C ASP A 384 -15.56 -3.50 13.66
N ASN A 385 -14.49 -2.91 13.14
CA ASN A 385 -13.53 -3.62 12.30
C ASN A 385 -12.19 -3.86 13.00
N ASP A 386 -12.12 -4.96 13.78
CA ASP A 386 -10.92 -5.38 14.51
C ASP A 386 -9.77 -5.83 13.60
N VAL A 387 -10.05 -6.12 12.33
CA VAL A 387 -9.01 -6.44 11.35
C VAL A 387 -8.30 -5.16 10.88
N LEU A 388 -9.04 -4.07 10.75
CA LEU A 388 -8.50 -2.77 10.35
C LEU A 388 -7.85 -2.04 11.53
N PHE A 389 -8.42 -2.18 12.72
CA PHE A 389 -7.94 -1.59 13.97
C PHE A 389 -7.82 -2.66 15.06
N PRO A 390 -6.78 -3.51 15.00
CA PRO A 390 -6.54 -4.52 16.03
C PRO A 390 -6.31 -3.89 17.41
N ASP A 391 -6.56 -4.68 18.44
CA ASP A 391 -6.27 -4.26 19.81
C ASP A 391 -4.81 -3.87 20.00
N THR A 392 -4.57 -2.88 20.85
CA THR A 392 -3.23 -2.36 21.16
C THR A 392 -2.25 -3.45 21.57
N GLU A 393 -2.69 -4.43 22.37
CA GLU A 393 -1.85 -5.56 22.80
C GLU A 393 -1.41 -6.44 21.62
N ILE A 394 -2.26 -6.66 20.63
CA ILE A 394 -1.92 -7.40 19.41
C ILE A 394 -0.89 -6.61 18.62
N LEU A 395 -1.09 -5.31 18.46
CA LEU A 395 -0.18 -4.44 17.72
C LEU A 395 1.20 -4.36 18.37
N GLN A 396 1.28 -4.32 19.71
CA GLN A 396 2.55 -4.35 20.46
C GLN A 396 3.34 -5.66 20.25
N ARG A 397 2.67 -6.75 19.93
CA ARG A 397 3.29 -8.05 19.59
C ARG A 397 3.55 -8.20 18.09
N SER A 398 3.06 -7.28 17.27
CA SER A 398 3.20 -7.31 15.82
C SER A 398 4.44 -6.54 15.37
N GLU A 399 4.96 -6.88 14.19
CA GLU A 399 6.25 -6.37 13.72
C GLU A 399 6.18 -6.04 12.23
N PHE A 400 6.86 -5.00 11.79
CA PHE A 400 7.22 -4.83 10.38
C PHE A 400 8.32 -5.83 10.02
N ILE A 401 8.23 -6.42 8.82
CA ILE A 401 9.29 -7.32 8.32
C ILE A 401 10.44 -6.47 7.79
N GLU A 402 11.58 -6.59 8.44
CA GLU A 402 12.80 -5.90 8.04
C GLU A 402 13.60 -6.71 7.01
N PRO A 403 14.21 -6.08 6.00
CA PRO A 403 15.11 -6.76 5.11
C PRO A 403 16.38 -7.20 5.87
N PHE A 404 16.79 -8.44 5.67
CA PHE A 404 18.07 -8.89 6.21
C PHE A 404 19.23 -8.25 5.45
N THR A 405 20.23 -7.81 6.19
CA THR A 405 21.55 -7.37 5.66
C THR A 405 22.60 -8.48 5.76
N ASP A 406 22.36 -9.48 6.61
CA ASP A 406 23.22 -10.64 6.79
C ASP A 406 22.90 -11.72 5.75
N GLU A 407 23.88 -12.06 4.91
CA GLU A 407 23.73 -13.11 3.88
C GLU A 407 23.51 -14.50 4.49
N GLY A 408 24.07 -14.76 5.68
CA GLY A 408 23.87 -16.01 6.40
C GLY A 408 22.39 -16.21 6.80
N ALA A 409 21.74 -15.15 7.27
CA ALA A 409 20.32 -15.18 7.58
C ALA A 409 19.47 -15.44 6.32
N ILE A 410 19.77 -14.75 5.24
CA ILE A 410 19.07 -14.93 3.96
C ILE A 410 19.15 -16.39 3.50
N GLU A 411 20.36 -16.96 3.59
CA GLU A 411 20.61 -18.35 3.17
C GLU A 411 19.92 -19.37 4.09
N GLN A 412 19.85 -19.15 5.41
CA GLN A 412 19.10 -20.00 6.33
C GLN A 412 17.63 -20.07 5.95
N TYR A 413 16.97 -18.90 5.73
CA TYR A 413 15.58 -18.83 5.32
C TYR A 413 15.34 -19.50 3.96
N ARG A 414 16.21 -19.24 2.99
CA ARG A 414 16.14 -19.85 1.66
C ARG A 414 16.27 -21.37 1.72
N THR A 415 17.27 -21.87 2.41
CA THR A 415 17.55 -23.31 2.51
C THR A 415 16.41 -24.03 3.23
N LEU A 416 15.94 -23.50 4.36
CA LEU A 416 14.80 -24.07 5.09
C LEU A 416 13.54 -24.09 4.23
N TRP A 417 13.27 -23.01 3.49
CA TRP A 417 12.12 -22.93 2.60
C TRP A 417 12.18 -23.93 1.45
N VAL A 418 13.32 -24.04 0.77
CA VAL A 418 13.52 -25.02 -0.30
C VAL A 418 13.35 -26.43 0.21
N ARG A 419 13.95 -26.79 1.36
CA ARG A 419 13.82 -28.11 1.99
C ARG A 419 12.37 -28.43 2.31
N LEU A 420 11.64 -27.49 2.91
CA LEU A 420 10.22 -27.65 3.21
C LEU A 420 9.39 -27.94 1.94
N ARG A 421 9.65 -27.22 0.85
CA ARG A 421 8.87 -27.29 -0.40
C ARG A 421 9.24 -28.47 -1.30
N SER A 422 10.44 -29.01 -1.18
CA SER A 422 10.91 -30.16 -1.97
C SER A 422 10.53 -31.53 -1.38
N GLY A 423 9.88 -31.56 -0.21
CA GLY A 423 9.46 -32.81 0.44
C GLY A 423 10.62 -33.59 1.07
N GLY A 424 11.74 -32.91 1.36
CA GLY A 424 12.93 -33.47 2.02
C GLY A 424 12.79 -33.63 3.51
#